data_28624f61f4a946fcdd7c657c95684e05
#
_entry.id   28624f61f4a946fcdd7c657c95684e05
#
_cell.length_a   1.000
_cell.length_b   1.000
_cell.length_c   1.000
_cell.angle_alpha   90.00
_cell.angle_beta   90.00
_cell.angle_gamma   90.00
#
_symmetry.space_group_name_H-M   'P 1'
#
loop_
_entity.id
_entity.type
_entity.pdbx_description
1 polymer ?
#
loop_
_entity_poly.entity_id
_entity_poly.type
_entity_poly.pdbx_seq_one_letter_code
_entity_poly.pdbx_strand_id
1 'polypeptide(L)'
;MKKTIIITGTSSGIGFSLAEYFGKQGHRVYGLSRKKADSKLFTSIPTDITEKSQIDRAIEEILSKENRIDILINNAGMGMVGAVEDSNKEEIMKLFNLNLIGAVQMMTVVMPKMREQKSGQIINISSIGSEMGLPFRGFYSASKSALDKVTEAMRYEISAWNIELCSLHLGDIKTNIAENRIKTAVSEPYKNIFYKVYSTMNSHVDHGVEPVEVAKYIEKLLLKNKWKAHYYFGKFGQKIGIPLKWILPQKTYENLMKKYNNLLEVKR
;
A
#
# COMPACT_ATOMS: atom_id res chain seq x y z
N MET A 1 20.15 16.41 5.78
CA MET A 1 20.09 16.95 4.38
C MET A 1 18.67 16.91 3.87
N LYS A 2 18.27 17.88 3.05
CA LYS A 2 16.99 17.85 2.34
C LYS A 2 16.98 16.72 1.32
N LYS A 3 15.93 15.91 1.28
CA LYS A 3 15.72 14.79 0.34
C LYS A 3 14.64 15.14 -0.67
N THR A 4 14.76 14.63 -1.89
CA THR A 4 13.70 14.66 -2.89
C THR A 4 12.86 13.39 -2.74
N ILE A 5 11.60 13.54 -2.34
CA ILE A 5 10.68 12.44 -1.98
C ILE A 5 9.49 12.46 -2.93
N ILE A 6 9.22 11.35 -3.58
CA ILE A 6 8.04 11.14 -4.41
C ILE A 6 7.07 10.23 -3.65
N ILE A 7 5.81 10.64 -3.53
CA ILE A 7 4.77 9.88 -2.85
C ILE A 7 3.56 9.76 -3.77
N THR A 8 3.08 8.54 -4.02
CA THR A 8 1.88 8.34 -4.81
C THR A 8 0.63 8.27 -3.93
N GLY A 9 -0.52 8.72 -4.46
CA GLY A 9 -1.80 8.69 -3.74
C GLY A 9 -1.94 9.75 -2.64
N THR A 10 -1.48 10.97 -2.89
CA THR A 10 -1.42 12.07 -1.90
C THR A 10 -2.67 12.93 -1.82
N SER A 11 -3.75 12.60 -2.50
CA SER A 11 -5.00 13.38 -2.41
C SER A 11 -5.73 13.24 -1.07
N SER A 12 -5.46 12.20 -0.29
CA SER A 12 -6.09 11.94 1.01
C SER A 12 -5.34 10.86 1.82
N GLY A 13 -5.78 10.61 3.05
CA GLY A 13 -5.38 9.47 3.87
C GLY A 13 -3.88 9.40 4.17
N ILE A 14 -3.31 8.21 4.07
CA ILE A 14 -1.90 7.96 4.41
C ILE A 14 -0.96 8.80 3.54
N GLY A 15 -1.15 8.81 2.22
CA GLY A 15 -0.27 9.54 1.30
C GLY A 15 -0.26 11.04 1.55
N PHE A 16 -1.42 11.64 1.83
CA PHE A 16 -1.51 13.05 2.21
C PHE A 16 -0.75 13.32 3.52
N SER A 17 -1.00 12.50 4.54
CA SER A 17 -0.33 12.62 5.85
C SER A 17 1.19 12.47 5.74
N LEU A 18 1.68 11.53 4.91
CA LEU A 18 3.10 11.37 4.62
C LEU A 18 3.69 12.62 3.96
N ALA A 19 3.00 13.16 2.93
CA ALA A 19 3.49 14.32 2.19
C ALA A 19 3.56 15.57 3.08
N GLU A 20 2.54 15.81 3.90
CA GLU A 20 2.52 16.88 4.89
C GLU A 20 3.64 16.73 5.94
N TYR A 21 3.81 15.50 6.47
CA TYR A 21 4.81 15.21 7.50
C TYR A 21 6.23 15.49 7.01
N PHE A 22 6.61 14.95 5.86
CA PHE A 22 7.95 15.17 5.31
C PHE A 22 8.16 16.60 4.77
N GLY A 23 7.12 17.23 4.25
CA GLY A 23 7.13 18.63 3.86
C GLY A 23 7.41 19.57 5.04
N LYS A 24 6.76 19.34 6.19
CA LYS A 24 7.03 20.06 7.45
C LYS A 24 8.48 19.95 7.91
N GLN A 25 9.13 18.83 7.63
CA GLN A 25 10.54 18.63 7.96
C GLN A 25 11.50 19.30 6.95
N GLY A 26 10.96 20.01 5.97
CA GLY A 26 11.73 20.76 4.98
C GLY A 26 12.30 19.91 3.85
N HIS A 27 11.79 18.67 3.64
CA HIS A 27 12.09 17.88 2.46
C HIS A 27 11.40 18.46 1.22
N ARG A 28 11.90 18.14 0.03
CA ARG A 28 11.27 18.46 -1.24
C ARG A 28 10.34 17.31 -1.60
N VAL A 29 9.05 17.48 -1.34
CA VAL A 29 8.06 16.41 -1.50
C VAL A 29 7.19 16.67 -2.72
N TYR A 30 7.08 15.68 -3.58
CA TYR A 30 6.24 15.63 -4.76
C TYR A 30 5.16 14.58 -4.58
N GLY A 31 3.93 15.05 -4.51
CA GLY A 31 2.76 14.19 -4.35
C GLY A 31 2.09 13.91 -5.69
N LEU A 32 2.02 12.65 -6.08
CA LEU A 32 1.40 12.22 -7.34
C LEU A 32 0.02 11.61 -7.04
N SER A 33 -1.03 12.21 -7.57
CA SER A 33 -2.40 11.69 -7.45
C SER A 33 -3.30 12.29 -8.55
N ARG A 34 -4.37 11.59 -8.92
CA ARG A 34 -5.30 12.07 -9.97
C ARG A 34 -5.92 13.43 -9.66
N LYS A 35 -6.25 13.66 -8.39
CA LYS A 35 -6.77 14.95 -7.93
C LYS A 35 -5.63 15.73 -7.28
N LYS A 36 -5.54 17.02 -7.60
CA LYS A 36 -4.60 17.92 -6.93
C LYS A 36 -4.92 17.99 -5.44
N ALA A 37 -3.91 17.83 -4.61
CA ALA A 37 -4.05 18.05 -3.17
C ALA A 37 -3.89 19.55 -2.86
N ASP A 38 -4.68 20.04 -1.94
CA ASP A 38 -4.55 21.43 -1.44
C ASP A 38 -3.61 21.42 -0.22
N SER A 39 -2.35 21.76 -0.47
CA SER A 39 -1.33 21.89 0.56
C SER A 39 -0.21 22.83 0.10
N LYS A 40 0.34 23.57 1.04
CA LYS A 40 1.53 24.42 0.85
C LYS A 40 2.84 23.72 1.23
N LEU A 41 2.76 22.51 1.79
CA LEU A 41 3.91 21.78 2.33
C LEU A 41 4.57 20.85 1.30
N PHE A 42 3.89 20.56 0.19
CA PHE A 42 4.43 19.74 -0.88
C PHE A 42 3.89 20.16 -2.25
N THR A 43 4.62 19.82 -3.30
CA THR A 43 4.20 20.05 -4.68
C THR A 43 3.28 18.91 -5.13
N SER A 44 2.02 19.23 -5.43
CA SER A 44 1.05 18.26 -5.97
C SER A 44 1.06 18.28 -7.49
N ILE A 45 1.36 17.14 -8.11
CA ILE A 45 1.36 16.94 -9.57
C ILE A 45 0.23 15.98 -9.93
N PRO A 46 -0.81 16.43 -10.66
CA PRO A 46 -1.89 15.56 -11.11
C PRO A 46 -1.34 14.42 -11.99
N THR A 47 -1.46 13.17 -11.51
CA THR A 47 -0.90 12.00 -12.18
C THR A 47 -1.76 10.77 -11.90
N ASP A 48 -2.20 10.08 -12.94
CA ASP A 48 -2.72 8.72 -12.84
C ASP A 48 -1.56 7.74 -13.05
N ILE A 49 -1.20 7.00 -12.01
CA ILE A 49 -0.08 6.04 -12.09
C ILE A 49 -0.42 4.77 -12.87
N THR A 50 -1.64 4.60 -13.34
CA THR A 50 -2.00 3.55 -14.29
C THR A 50 -1.64 3.92 -15.72
N GLU A 51 -1.31 5.19 -15.98
CA GLU A 51 -0.98 5.76 -17.29
C GLU A 51 0.52 6.11 -17.35
N LYS A 52 1.29 5.25 -18.02
CA LYS A 52 2.76 5.42 -18.08
C LYS A 52 3.19 6.80 -18.59
N SER A 53 2.51 7.35 -19.59
CA SER A 53 2.82 8.66 -20.15
C SER A 53 2.66 9.81 -19.14
N GLN A 54 1.75 9.67 -18.17
CA GLN A 54 1.58 10.66 -17.09
C GLN A 54 2.70 10.52 -16.06
N ILE A 55 3.11 9.28 -15.76
CA ILE A 55 4.26 9.04 -14.87
C ILE A 55 5.52 9.65 -15.47
N ASP A 56 5.82 9.36 -16.75
CA ASP A 56 7.01 9.85 -17.43
C ASP A 56 7.09 11.38 -17.34
N ARG A 57 6.02 12.10 -17.71
CA ARG A 57 5.95 13.57 -17.62
C ARG A 57 6.16 14.09 -16.19
N ALA A 58 5.54 13.45 -15.19
CA ALA A 58 5.69 13.87 -13.80
C ALA A 58 7.14 13.70 -13.32
N ILE A 59 7.79 12.60 -13.69
CA ILE A 59 9.19 12.34 -13.30
C ILE A 59 10.15 13.29 -14.04
N GLU A 60 9.92 13.56 -15.33
CA GLU A 60 10.67 14.57 -16.10
C GLU A 60 10.56 15.96 -15.46
N GLU A 61 9.34 16.39 -15.08
CA GLU A 61 9.13 17.66 -14.38
C GLU A 61 9.89 17.71 -13.06
N ILE A 62 9.90 16.62 -12.27
CA ILE A 62 10.62 16.56 -11.00
C ILE A 62 12.14 16.63 -11.25
N LEU A 63 12.65 15.86 -12.19
CA LEU A 63 14.08 15.81 -12.49
C LEU A 63 14.61 17.11 -13.07
N SER A 64 13.81 17.87 -13.82
CA SER A 64 14.19 19.20 -14.33
C SER A 64 14.43 20.22 -13.20
N LYS A 65 13.77 20.04 -12.05
CA LYS A 65 13.88 20.94 -10.88
C LYS A 65 14.93 20.47 -9.87
N GLU A 66 15.04 19.15 -9.66
CA GLU A 66 15.78 18.58 -8.53
C GLU A 66 17.04 17.82 -8.93
N ASN A 67 17.13 17.40 -10.16
CA ASN A 67 18.21 16.54 -10.71
C ASN A 67 18.52 15.28 -9.88
N ARG A 68 17.65 14.90 -8.94
CA ARG A 68 17.78 13.70 -8.10
C ARG A 68 16.46 13.21 -7.57
N ILE A 69 16.38 11.92 -7.28
CA ILE A 69 15.26 11.27 -6.57
C ILE A 69 15.87 10.43 -5.46
N ASP A 70 15.62 10.79 -4.19
CA ASP A 70 16.15 10.07 -3.04
C ASP A 70 15.22 8.97 -2.57
N ILE A 71 13.90 9.24 -2.54
CA ILE A 71 12.92 8.36 -1.95
C ILE A 71 11.69 8.28 -2.86
N LEU A 72 11.23 7.05 -3.11
CA LEU A 72 9.91 6.76 -3.68
C LEU A 72 9.06 6.03 -2.64
N ILE A 73 7.86 6.54 -2.37
CA ILE A 73 6.85 5.86 -1.56
C ILE A 73 5.65 5.54 -2.46
N ASN A 74 5.54 4.29 -2.88
CA ASN A 74 4.38 3.77 -3.60
C ASN A 74 3.25 3.51 -2.60
N ASN A 75 2.41 4.54 -2.39
CA ASN A 75 1.29 4.48 -1.48
C ASN A 75 -0.07 4.40 -2.20
N ALA A 76 -0.17 4.88 -3.44
CA ALA A 76 -1.42 4.80 -4.18
C ALA A 76 -1.94 3.36 -4.25
N GLY A 77 -3.22 3.21 -3.97
CA GLY A 77 -3.88 1.92 -3.97
C GLY A 77 -5.34 2.03 -3.59
N MET A 78 -6.08 0.98 -3.83
CA MET A 78 -7.49 0.88 -3.46
C MET A 78 -7.79 -0.49 -2.86
N GLY A 79 -8.85 -0.56 -2.06
CA GLY A 79 -9.41 -1.81 -1.60
C GLY A 79 -10.42 -2.38 -2.59
N MET A 80 -10.71 -3.66 -2.46
CA MET A 80 -11.82 -4.34 -3.11
C MET A 80 -12.49 -5.26 -2.11
N VAL A 81 -13.82 -5.25 -2.09
CA VAL A 81 -14.64 -6.09 -1.21
C VAL A 81 -15.79 -6.72 -2.01
N GLY A 82 -15.99 -8.01 -1.80
CA GLY A 82 -17.03 -8.82 -2.43
C GLY A 82 -16.67 -10.30 -2.41
N ALA A 83 -17.62 -11.18 -2.71
CA ALA A 83 -17.33 -12.59 -2.86
C ALA A 83 -16.43 -12.81 -4.10
N VAL A 84 -15.55 -13.79 -4.03
CA VAL A 84 -14.63 -14.07 -5.15
C VAL A 84 -15.41 -14.46 -6.41
N GLU A 85 -16.46 -15.25 -6.27
CA GLU A 85 -17.27 -15.69 -7.41
C GLU A 85 -18.16 -14.59 -8.01
N ASP A 86 -18.48 -13.54 -7.26
CA ASP A 86 -19.29 -12.42 -7.72
C ASP A 86 -18.45 -11.32 -8.41
N SER A 87 -17.12 -11.42 -8.34
CA SER A 87 -16.21 -10.39 -8.84
C SER A 87 -16.06 -10.47 -10.36
N ASN A 88 -16.25 -9.33 -11.04
CA ASN A 88 -16.06 -9.28 -12.49
C ASN A 88 -14.61 -8.93 -12.89
N LYS A 89 -14.27 -9.23 -14.14
CA LYS A 89 -12.93 -9.07 -14.69
C LYS A 89 -12.47 -7.59 -14.67
N GLU A 90 -13.37 -6.68 -14.98
CA GLU A 90 -13.08 -5.24 -15.10
C GLU A 90 -12.67 -4.67 -13.74
N GLU A 91 -13.37 -5.02 -12.68
CA GLU A 91 -13.06 -4.61 -11.29
C GLU A 91 -11.73 -5.19 -10.83
N ILE A 92 -11.48 -6.47 -11.12
CA ILE A 92 -10.21 -7.14 -10.80
C ILE A 92 -9.05 -6.46 -11.51
N MET A 93 -9.17 -6.21 -12.82
CA MET A 93 -8.13 -5.56 -13.61
C MET A 93 -7.86 -4.14 -13.14
N LYS A 94 -8.90 -3.36 -12.82
CA LYS A 94 -8.76 -2.02 -12.24
C LYS A 94 -7.97 -2.02 -10.94
N LEU A 95 -8.26 -3.00 -10.05
CA LEU A 95 -7.54 -3.17 -8.80
C LEU A 95 -6.06 -3.46 -9.04
N PHE A 96 -5.76 -4.45 -9.90
CA PHE A 96 -4.38 -4.87 -10.18
C PHE A 96 -3.60 -3.78 -10.93
N ASN A 97 -4.22 -3.08 -11.85
CA ASN A 97 -3.59 -1.98 -12.57
C ASN A 97 -3.11 -0.89 -11.60
N LEU A 98 -3.92 -0.53 -10.60
CA LEU A 98 -3.50 0.47 -9.61
C LEU A 98 -2.54 -0.10 -8.57
N ASN A 99 -2.90 -1.22 -7.91
CA ASN A 99 -2.18 -1.72 -6.74
C ASN A 99 -0.84 -2.38 -7.08
N LEU A 100 -0.70 -2.92 -8.29
CA LEU A 100 0.50 -3.64 -8.74
C LEU A 100 1.18 -2.90 -9.89
N ILE A 101 0.51 -2.82 -11.06
CA ILE A 101 1.16 -2.32 -12.28
C ILE A 101 1.62 -0.87 -12.13
N GLY A 102 0.77 0.00 -11.55
CA GLY A 102 1.13 1.40 -11.31
C GLY A 102 2.34 1.55 -10.38
N ALA A 103 2.40 0.76 -9.29
CA ALA A 103 3.55 0.77 -8.39
C ALA A 103 4.83 0.26 -9.09
N VAL A 104 4.73 -0.79 -9.92
CA VAL A 104 5.85 -1.31 -10.71
C VAL A 104 6.33 -0.27 -11.73
N GLN A 105 5.42 0.39 -12.45
CA GLN A 105 5.77 1.46 -13.38
C GLN A 105 6.51 2.61 -12.69
N MET A 106 6.06 3.03 -11.51
CA MET A 106 6.76 4.05 -10.72
C MET A 106 8.19 3.61 -10.37
N MET A 107 8.37 2.38 -9.89
CA MET A 107 9.72 1.84 -9.62
C MET A 107 10.58 1.82 -10.87
N THR A 108 10.04 1.37 -12.00
CA THR A 108 10.77 1.27 -13.28
C THR A 108 11.26 2.62 -13.77
N VAL A 109 10.44 3.68 -13.64
CA VAL A 109 10.79 5.02 -14.15
C VAL A 109 11.83 5.73 -13.28
N VAL A 110 11.78 5.54 -11.94
CA VAL A 110 12.79 6.17 -11.05
C VAL A 110 14.12 5.41 -10.99
N MET A 111 14.11 4.12 -11.32
CA MET A 111 15.26 3.23 -11.17
C MET A 111 16.51 3.66 -11.95
N PRO A 112 16.43 4.11 -13.22
CA PRO A 112 17.61 4.59 -13.95
C PRO A 112 18.33 5.72 -13.21
N LYS A 113 17.58 6.68 -12.68
CA LYS A 113 18.16 7.80 -11.94
C LYS A 113 18.77 7.37 -10.61
N MET A 114 18.11 6.49 -9.86
CA MET A 114 18.65 5.96 -8.60
C MET A 114 19.92 5.11 -8.83
N ARG A 115 19.99 4.36 -9.95
CA ARG A 115 21.23 3.64 -10.35
C ARG A 115 22.37 4.58 -10.68
N GLU A 116 22.11 5.63 -11.46
CA GLU A 116 23.10 6.70 -11.76
C GLU A 116 23.63 7.33 -10.47
N GLN A 117 22.74 7.61 -9.52
CA GLN A 117 23.10 8.17 -8.20
C GLN A 117 23.84 7.19 -7.29
N LYS A 118 23.80 5.88 -7.59
CA LYS A 118 24.22 4.77 -6.71
C LYS A 118 23.61 4.90 -5.30
N SER A 119 22.37 5.37 -5.25
CA SER A 119 21.65 5.64 -4.02
C SER A 119 20.17 5.82 -4.31
N GLY A 120 19.32 5.20 -3.49
CA GLY A 120 17.87 5.35 -3.56
C GLY A 120 17.18 4.55 -2.46
N GLN A 121 15.98 4.95 -2.10
CA GLN A 121 15.16 4.27 -1.10
C GLN A 121 13.73 4.15 -1.64
N ILE A 122 13.19 2.93 -1.72
CA ILE A 122 11.85 2.67 -2.25
C ILE A 122 11.02 1.92 -1.20
N ILE A 123 9.85 2.44 -0.88
CA ILE A 123 8.90 1.79 0.03
C ILE A 123 7.60 1.53 -0.72
N ASN A 124 7.23 0.26 -0.85
CA ASN A 124 5.93 -0.15 -1.35
C ASN A 124 4.98 -0.34 -0.17
N ILE A 125 3.90 0.45 -0.11
CA ILE A 125 2.87 0.29 0.91
C ILE A 125 2.02 -0.94 0.56
N SER A 126 2.23 -1.98 1.35
CA SER A 126 1.51 -3.24 1.31
C SER A 126 0.49 -3.33 2.45
N SER A 127 0.03 -4.50 2.77
CA SER A 127 -0.96 -4.76 3.81
C SER A 127 -0.61 -6.04 4.56
N ILE A 128 -0.92 -6.11 5.84
CA ILE A 128 -0.92 -7.39 6.58
C ILE A 128 -1.84 -8.41 5.88
N GLY A 129 -2.87 -7.93 5.18
CA GLY A 129 -3.74 -8.76 4.35
C GLY A 129 -3.06 -9.41 3.14
N SER A 130 -1.82 -9.04 2.76
CA SER A 130 -1.06 -9.72 1.72
C SER A 130 -0.51 -11.08 2.18
N GLU A 131 -0.31 -11.24 3.48
CA GLU A 131 0.22 -12.46 4.08
C GLU A 131 -0.84 -13.57 4.20
N MET A 132 -2.11 -13.24 4.04
CA MET A 132 -3.22 -14.17 4.24
C MET A 132 -4.42 -13.83 3.35
N GLY A 133 -5.16 -14.85 2.91
CA GLY A 133 -6.45 -14.64 2.24
C GLY A 133 -7.49 -14.15 3.23
N LEU A 134 -8.01 -12.96 3.05
CA LEU A 134 -9.04 -12.39 3.91
C LEU A 134 -10.43 -12.61 3.29
N PRO A 135 -11.45 -13.04 4.07
CA PRO A 135 -12.81 -13.20 3.56
C PRO A 135 -13.32 -11.92 2.89
N PHE A 136 -13.93 -12.06 1.73
CA PHE A 136 -14.46 -10.96 0.91
C PHE A 136 -13.43 -9.90 0.48
N ARG A 137 -12.13 -10.19 0.62
CA ARG A 137 -11.00 -9.34 0.20
C ARG A 137 -9.96 -10.13 -0.60
N GLY A 138 -10.35 -11.25 -1.22
CA GLY A 138 -9.42 -12.16 -1.89
C GLY A 138 -8.54 -11.47 -2.93
N PHE A 139 -9.14 -10.73 -3.86
CA PHE A 139 -8.38 -10.00 -4.90
C PHE A 139 -7.53 -8.86 -4.34
N TYR A 140 -8.00 -8.15 -3.30
CA TYR A 140 -7.15 -7.18 -2.62
C TYR A 140 -5.91 -7.82 -2.01
N SER A 141 -6.08 -8.92 -1.26
CA SER A 141 -4.97 -9.70 -0.69
C SER A 141 -4.01 -10.17 -1.79
N ALA A 142 -4.54 -10.73 -2.89
CA ALA A 142 -3.74 -11.18 -4.02
C ALA A 142 -2.95 -10.04 -4.68
N SER A 143 -3.54 -8.86 -4.88
CA SER A 143 -2.86 -7.71 -5.49
C SER A 143 -1.69 -7.22 -4.64
N LYS A 144 -1.84 -7.21 -3.31
CA LYS A 144 -0.77 -6.82 -2.38
C LYS A 144 0.30 -7.90 -2.24
N SER A 145 -0.08 -9.19 -2.22
CA SER A 145 0.89 -10.30 -2.29
C SER A 145 1.71 -10.28 -3.58
N ALA A 146 1.08 -9.97 -4.72
CA ALA A 146 1.80 -9.85 -5.98
C ALA A 146 2.84 -8.72 -5.95
N LEU A 147 2.49 -7.55 -5.38
CA LEU A 147 3.44 -6.45 -5.20
C LEU A 147 4.61 -6.86 -4.29
N ASP A 148 4.34 -7.61 -3.22
CA ASP A 148 5.39 -8.10 -2.32
C ASP A 148 6.36 -9.03 -3.04
N LYS A 149 5.87 -9.95 -3.88
CA LYS A 149 6.74 -10.85 -4.65
C LYS A 149 7.57 -10.13 -5.69
N VAL A 150 7.02 -9.14 -6.38
CA VAL A 150 7.80 -8.28 -7.29
C VAL A 150 8.84 -7.48 -6.51
N THR A 151 8.50 -6.99 -5.33
CA THR A 151 9.45 -6.29 -4.44
C THR A 151 10.62 -7.19 -4.04
N GLU A 152 10.35 -8.43 -3.61
CA GLU A 152 11.38 -9.41 -3.27
C GLU A 152 12.33 -9.67 -4.45
N ALA A 153 11.78 -9.96 -5.65
CA ALA A 153 12.56 -10.22 -6.85
C ALA A 153 13.46 -9.04 -7.22
N MET A 154 12.87 -7.84 -7.27
CA MET A 154 13.59 -6.61 -7.62
C MET A 154 14.71 -6.29 -6.64
N ARG A 155 14.59 -6.62 -5.35
CA ARG A 155 15.68 -6.46 -4.38
C ARG A 155 16.94 -7.23 -4.76
N TYR A 156 16.81 -8.45 -5.27
CA TYR A 156 17.95 -9.23 -5.75
C TYR A 156 18.57 -8.57 -7.00
N GLU A 157 17.73 -8.12 -7.91
CA GLU A 157 18.14 -7.50 -9.19
C GLU A 157 18.92 -6.20 -8.97
N ILE A 158 18.53 -5.39 -7.96
CA ILE A 158 19.16 -4.09 -7.69
C ILE A 158 20.29 -4.12 -6.67
N SER A 159 20.68 -5.28 -6.19
CA SER A 159 21.65 -5.44 -5.08
C SER A 159 23.02 -4.77 -5.30
N ALA A 160 23.41 -4.54 -6.57
CA ALA A 160 24.70 -3.92 -6.92
C ALA A 160 24.72 -2.39 -6.81
N TRP A 161 23.59 -1.69 -6.63
CA TRP A 161 23.51 -0.23 -6.78
C TRP A 161 23.26 0.57 -5.50
N ASN A 162 23.40 -0.04 -4.33
CA ASN A 162 23.15 0.62 -3.04
C ASN A 162 21.76 1.30 -2.99
N ILE A 163 20.74 0.61 -3.53
CA ILE A 163 19.34 1.03 -3.51
C ILE A 163 18.61 0.10 -2.54
N GLU A 164 17.93 0.69 -1.55
CA GLU A 164 17.12 -0.05 -0.59
C GLU A 164 15.66 -0.09 -1.05
N LEU A 165 15.05 -1.25 -1.02
CA LEU A 165 13.66 -1.48 -1.41
C LEU A 165 12.97 -2.39 -0.37
N CYS A 166 11.74 -2.06 0.04
CA CYS A 166 10.96 -2.93 0.93
C CYS A 166 9.46 -2.81 0.70
N SER A 167 8.73 -3.83 1.15
CA SER A 167 7.30 -3.76 1.41
C SER A 167 7.05 -3.37 2.86
N LEU A 168 6.22 -2.36 3.09
CA LEU A 168 5.71 -1.99 4.40
C LEU A 168 4.25 -2.45 4.52
N HIS A 169 4.04 -3.51 5.29
CA HIS A 169 2.73 -4.11 5.52
C HIS A 169 1.99 -3.35 6.61
N LEU A 170 0.96 -2.62 6.23
CA LEU A 170 0.13 -1.88 7.17
C LEU A 170 -1.03 -2.74 7.67
N GLY A 171 -1.32 -2.64 8.97
CA GLY A 171 -2.57 -3.06 9.55
C GLY A 171 -3.68 -2.03 9.29
N ASP A 172 -4.68 -1.97 10.18
CA ASP A 172 -5.77 -1.01 10.05
C ASP A 172 -5.28 0.40 10.40
N ILE A 173 -5.36 1.29 9.42
CA ILE A 173 -5.03 2.72 9.54
C ILE A 173 -6.32 3.51 9.34
N LYS A 174 -6.57 4.47 10.22
CA LYS A 174 -7.76 5.32 10.21
C LYS A 174 -7.72 6.26 9.00
N THR A 175 -8.49 5.92 7.97
CA THR A 175 -8.56 6.67 6.71
C THR A 175 -9.92 6.47 6.06
N ASN A 176 -10.26 7.31 5.08
CA ASN A 176 -11.47 7.17 4.27
C ASN A 176 -11.33 6.06 3.19
N ILE A 177 -10.50 5.05 3.41
CA ILE A 177 -10.30 3.97 2.45
C ILE A 177 -11.59 3.18 2.19
N ALA A 178 -12.48 3.12 3.18
CA ALA A 178 -13.76 2.45 3.08
C ALA A 178 -14.65 3.03 1.97
N GLU A 179 -14.59 4.35 1.74
CA GLU A 179 -15.37 5.07 0.73
C GLU A 179 -14.87 4.80 -0.70
N ASN A 180 -13.57 4.55 -0.83
CA ASN A 180 -12.89 4.40 -2.12
C ASN A 180 -12.67 2.94 -2.55
N ARG A 181 -13.25 1.97 -1.85
CA ARG A 181 -13.17 0.55 -2.22
C ARG A 181 -14.04 0.24 -3.42
N ILE A 182 -13.56 -0.63 -4.30
CA ILE A 182 -14.43 -1.33 -5.25
C ILE A 182 -15.35 -2.24 -4.43
N LYS A 183 -16.66 -2.06 -4.58
CA LYS A 183 -17.68 -2.89 -3.96
C LYS A 183 -18.34 -3.72 -5.06
N THR A 184 -17.97 -4.99 -5.14
CA THR A 184 -18.60 -5.93 -6.05
C THR A 184 -20.03 -6.18 -5.62
N ALA A 185 -20.93 -6.38 -6.57
CA ALA A 185 -22.29 -6.85 -6.29
C ALA A 185 -22.21 -8.16 -5.49
N VAL A 186 -23.07 -8.30 -4.49
CA VAL A 186 -23.08 -9.48 -3.62
C VAL A 186 -24.34 -10.29 -3.89
N SER A 187 -24.16 -11.51 -4.37
CA SER A 187 -25.26 -12.45 -4.63
C SER A 187 -25.98 -12.87 -3.34
N GLU A 188 -27.24 -13.29 -3.46
CA GLU A 188 -28.11 -13.58 -2.32
C GLU A 188 -27.50 -14.55 -1.29
N PRO A 189 -26.82 -15.65 -1.69
CA PRO A 189 -26.22 -16.59 -0.74
C PRO A 189 -25.17 -15.96 0.19
N TYR A 190 -24.51 -14.88 -0.24
CA TYR A 190 -23.44 -14.23 0.52
C TYR A 190 -23.87 -13.02 1.33
N LYS A 191 -25.05 -12.43 1.07
CA LYS A 191 -25.46 -11.15 1.66
C LYS A 191 -25.30 -11.08 3.17
N ASN A 192 -25.89 -12.03 3.89
CA ASN A 192 -25.89 -12.02 5.35
C ASN A 192 -24.47 -12.10 5.95
N ILE A 193 -23.64 -12.99 5.38
CA ILE A 193 -22.25 -13.17 5.82
C ILE A 193 -21.42 -11.96 5.46
N PHE A 194 -21.57 -11.47 4.24
CA PHE A 194 -20.85 -10.31 3.74
C PHE A 194 -21.07 -9.08 4.61
N TYR A 195 -22.30 -8.71 4.94
CA TYR A 195 -22.58 -7.53 5.76
C TYR A 195 -22.01 -7.63 7.16
N LYS A 196 -21.99 -8.81 7.78
CA LYS A 196 -21.33 -9.02 9.08
C LYS A 196 -19.81 -8.77 9.00
N VAL A 197 -19.15 -9.38 8.02
CA VAL A 197 -17.70 -9.21 7.79
C VAL A 197 -17.38 -7.76 7.43
N TYR A 198 -18.19 -7.14 6.58
CA TYR A 198 -18.00 -5.77 6.12
C TYR A 198 -18.13 -4.76 7.26
N SER A 199 -19.12 -4.93 8.14
CA SER A 199 -19.29 -4.11 9.34
C SER A 199 -18.09 -4.22 10.29
N THR A 200 -17.65 -5.46 10.58
CA THR A 200 -16.45 -5.72 11.40
C THR A 200 -15.20 -5.07 10.82
N MET A 201 -15.00 -5.21 9.51
CA MET A 201 -13.87 -4.62 8.82
C MET A 201 -13.86 -3.08 8.90
N ASN A 202 -15.02 -2.42 8.74
CA ASN A 202 -15.12 -0.97 8.84
C ASN A 202 -14.84 -0.50 10.27
N SER A 203 -15.41 -1.15 11.27
CA SER A 203 -15.11 -0.87 12.69
C SER A 203 -13.61 -0.99 13.00
N HIS A 204 -12.92 -1.96 12.42
CA HIS A 204 -11.47 -2.07 12.60
C HIS A 204 -10.70 -0.87 12.02
N VAL A 205 -11.12 -0.35 10.86
CA VAL A 205 -10.52 0.84 10.22
C VAL A 205 -10.81 2.09 11.04
N ASP A 206 -12.04 2.27 11.53
CA ASP A 206 -12.43 3.44 12.33
C ASP A 206 -11.61 3.55 13.64
N HIS A 207 -11.25 2.39 14.21
CA HIS A 207 -10.36 2.28 15.36
C HIS A 207 -8.88 2.06 14.98
N GLY A 208 -8.52 2.29 13.73
CA GLY A 208 -7.17 2.12 13.21
C GLY A 208 -6.15 3.09 13.84
N VAL A 209 -4.88 2.87 13.51
CA VAL A 209 -3.79 3.77 13.90
C VAL A 209 -3.87 5.06 13.06
N GLU A 210 -3.55 6.20 13.65
CA GLU A 210 -3.54 7.48 12.92
C GLU A 210 -2.48 7.50 11.80
N PRO A 211 -2.78 8.07 10.62
CA PRO A 211 -1.85 8.09 9.48
C PRO A 211 -0.49 8.71 9.77
N VAL A 212 -0.42 9.70 10.66
CA VAL A 212 0.84 10.34 11.03
C VAL A 212 1.82 9.38 11.72
N GLU A 213 1.33 8.36 12.40
CA GLU A 213 2.19 7.34 13.02
C GLU A 213 2.88 6.46 11.97
N VAL A 214 2.26 6.26 10.80
CA VAL A 214 2.91 5.62 9.64
C VAL A 214 4.07 6.50 9.16
N ALA A 215 3.90 7.81 9.09
CA ALA A 215 4.94 8.74 8.68
C ALA A 215 6.15 8.69 9.64
N LYS A 216 5.91 8.73 10.94
CA LYS A 216 6.95 8.59 11.97
C LYS A 216 7.68 7.24 11.89
N TYR A 217 6.96 6.17 11.56
CA TYR A 217 7.56 4.85 11.38
C TYR A 217 8.45 4.80 10.13
N ILE A 218 7.99 5.35 9.01
CA ILE A 218 8.76 5.43 7.77
C ILE A 218 10.01 6.29 7.99
N GLU A 219 9.91 7.42 8.67
CA GLU A 219 11.09 8.24 9.01
C GLU A 219 12.17 7.41 9.74
N LYS A 220 11.79 6.64 10.76
CA LYS A 220 12.72 5.74 11.46
C LYS A 220 13.29 4.65 10.55
N LEU A 221 12.50 4.17 9.57
CA LEU A 221 12.96 3.19 8.60
C LEU A 221 14.00 3.80 7.64
N LEU A 222 13.78 5.02 7.17
CA LEU A 222 14.67 5.74 6.26
C LEU A 222 16.07 6.00 6.86
N LEU A 223 16.19 5.99 8.18
CA LEU A 223 17.49 6.16 8.89
C LEU A 223 18.32 4.86 8.97
N LYS A 224 17.77 3.72 8.58
CA LYS A 224 18.50 2.44 8.64
C LYS A 224 19.41 2.28 7.44
N ASN A 225 20.62 1.80 7.67
CA ASN A 225 21.60 1.56 6.62
C ASN A 225 21.32 0.33 5.75
N LYS A 226 20.63 -0.68 6.30
CA LYS A 226 20.24 -1.91 5.59
C LYS A 226 18.80 -2.26 5.91
N TRP A 227 18.05 -2.62 4.86
CA TRP A 227 16.64 -2.92 4.99
C TRP A 227 16.34 -4.41 4.85
N LYS A 228 15.36 -4.87 5.63
CA LYS A 228 14.68 -6.14 5.40
C LYS A 228 13.74 -5.99 4.18
N ALA A 229 13.36 -7.11 3.58
CA ALA A 229 12.37 -7.10 2.51
C ALA A 229 10.99 -6.66 3.01
N HIS A 230 10.65 -7.05 4.24
CA HIS A 230 9.33 -6.84 4.82
C HIS A 230 9.42 -6.15 6.17
N TYR A 231 8.57 -5.14 6.36
CA TYR A 231 8.32 -4.46 7.63
C TYR A 231 6.82 -4.47 7.92
N TYR A 232 6.46 -4.55 9.19
CA TYR A 232 5.06 -4.66 9.62
C TYR A 232 4.73 -3.54 10.61
N PHE A 233 3.69 -2.78 10.30
CA PHE A 233 3.21 -1.70 11.16
C PHE A 233 1.71 -1.81 11.37
N GLY A 234 1.26 -1.79 12.63
CA GLY A 234 -0.13 -1.92 13.03
C GLY A 234 -0.26 -2.42 14.45
N LYS A 235 -1.47 -2.72 14.88
CA LYS A 235 -1.76 -3.24 16.21
C LYS A 235 -1.10 -4.61 16.43
N PHE A 236 -0.72 -4.89 17.68
CA PHE A 236 -0.02 -6.14 18.04
C PHE A 236 -0.78 -7.39 17.59
N GLY A 237 -2.10 -7.45 17.85
CA GLY A 237 -2.94 -8.59 17.47
C GLY A 237 -2.95 -8.91 15.97
N GLN A 238 -2.83 -7.89 15.13
CA GLN A 238 -2.77 -8.08 13.67
C GLN A 238 -1.42 -8.66 13.22
N LYS A 239 -0.34 -8.20 13.83
CA LYS A 239 1.01 -8.66 13.52
C LYS A 239 1.26 -10.11 13.96
N ILE A 240 0.70 -10.53 15.09
CA ILE A 240 0.87 -11.90 15.61
C ILE A 240 0.14 -12.93 14.73
N GLY A 241 -0.90 -12.55 14.00
CA GLY A 241 -1.59 -13.42 13.04
C GLY A 241 -0.67 -13.98 11.94
N ILE A 242 0.39 -13.25 11.58
CA ILE A 242 1.33 -13.65 10.52
C ILE A 242 2.15 -14.89 10.94
N PRO A 243 2.93 -14.87 12.03
CA PRO A 243 3.67 -16.07 12.44
C PRO A 243 2.74 -17.23 12.81
N LEU A 244 1.56 -16.96 13.35
CA LEU A 244 0.59 -18.04 13.67
C LEU A 244 0.16 -18.82 12.43
N LYS A 245 0.11 -18.22 11.24
CA LYS A 245 -0.17 -18.93 9.98
C LYS A 245 0.83 -20.04 9.68
N TRP A 246 2.07 -19.87 10.08
CA TRP A 246 3.16 -20.84 9.81
C TRP A 246 3.36 -21.87 10.92
N ILE A 247 2.90 -21.55 12.13
CA ILE A 247 3.10 -22.38 13.33
C ILE A 247 1.88 -23.28 13.59
N LEU A 248 0.68 -22.76 13.39
CA LEU A 248 -0.56 -23.50 13.70
C LEU A 248 -0.93 -24.48 12.59
N PRO A 249 -1.52 -25.64 12.94
CA PRO A 249 -2.18 -26.47 11.96
C PRO A 249 -3.23 -25.68 11.15
N GLN A 250 -3.30 -25.91 9.85
CA GLN A 250 -4.13 -25.14 8.92
C GLN A 250 -5.58 -24.96 9.41
N LYS A 251 -6.24 -26.05 9.83
CA LYS A 251 -7.62 -26.01 10.32
C LYS A 251 -7.79 -25.12 11.55
N THR A 252 -6.80 -25.12 12.46
CA THR A 252 -6.80 -24.26 13.66
C THR A 252 -6.67 -22.79 13.26
N TYR A 253 -5.77 -22.49 12.34
CA TYR A 253 -5.59 -21.13 11.82
C TYR A 253 -6.85 -20.64 11.07
N GLU A 254 -7.46 -21.47 10.21
CA GLU A 254 -8.72 -21.14 9.53
C GLU A 254 -9.85 -20.81 10.52
N ASN A 255 -10.00 -21.60 11.60
CA ASN A 255 -11.00 -21.34 12.62
C ASN A 255 -10.73 -20.02 13.37
N LEU A 256 -9.45 -19.71 13.65
CA LEU A 256 -9.06 -18.43 14.23
C LEU A 256 -9.44 -17.27 13.30
N MET A 257 -9.15 -17.40 12.00
CA MET A 257 -9.49 -16.39 10.99
C MET A 257 -11.01 -16.22 10.82
N LYS A 258 -11.78 -17.32 10.86
CA LYS A 258 -13.24 -17.27 10.86
C LYS A 258 -13.78 -16.51 12.06
N LYS A 259 -13.26 -16.79 13.26
CA LYS A 259 -13.64 -16.08 14.50
C LYS A 259 -13.28 -14.59 14.41
N TYR A 260 -12.08 -14.25 13.98
CA TYR A 260 -11.61 -12.87 13.84
C TYR A 260 -12.49 -12.05 12.87
N ASN A 261 -13.02 -12.67 11.83
CA ASN A 261 -13.89 -12.03 10.82
C ASN A 261 -15.39 -12.24 11.07
N ASN A 262 -15.82 -12.73 12.24
CA ASN A 262 -17.22 -13.01 12.59
C ASN A 262 -17.95 -13.99 11.64
N LEU A 263 -17.24 -15.01 11.17
CA LEU A 263 -17.81 -16.04 10.28
C LEU A 263 -18.38 -17.25 11.03
N LEU A 264 -18.11 -17.43 12.34
CA LEU A 264 -18.48 -18.64 13.09
C LEU A 264 -19.94 -18.70 13.51
N GLU A 265 -20.71 -17.60 13.45
CA GLU A 265 -22.10 -17.53 13.92
C GLU A 265 -23.15 -17.81 12.83
N VAL A 266 -22.76 -18.18 11.63
CA VAL A 266 -23.70 -18.56 10.58
C VAL A 266 -24.08 -20.04 10.78
N LYS A 267 -25.06 -20.28 11.64
CA LYS A 267 -25.76 -21.60 11.64
C LYS A 267 -26.38 -21.78 10.26
N ARG A 268 -26.11 -22.92 9.64
CA ARG A 268 -26.73 -23.37 8.40
C ARG A 268 -28.24 -23.51 8.55
#